data_9f5ad7479cdd051fdb9a7db2d6798a5c
#
_entry.id   9f5ad7479cdd051fdb9a7db2d6798a5c
#
_cell.length_a   1.000
_cell.length_b   1.000
_cell.length_c   1.000
_cell.angle_alpha   90.00
_cell.angle_beta   90.00
_cell.angle_gamma   90.00
#
_symmetry.space_group_name_H-M   'P 1'
#
loop_
_entity.id
_entity.type
_entity.pdbx_description
1 polymer ?
#
loop_
_entity_poly.entity_id
_entity_poly.type
_entity_poly.pdbx_seq_one_letter_code
_entity_poly.pdbx_strand_id
1 'polypeptide(L)'
;MNLMTYLNDHLTDETLGIALARRAGAEHEGTQLGTFLRVLSWELEADRDTLVELMDELGVGRRLTAVRASTAEAVKDFRLRGSSPLSTLVALESLDHRINEKLDMWNALRVGLGDRLDGIDFDGQIRRAEAQAEILVQRRLAVASEALVA
;
A
#
# COMPACT_ATOMS: atom_id res chain seq x y z
N MET A 1 -7.40 -16.75 14.30
CA MET A 1 -7.67 -15.51 13.53
C MET A 1 -9.04 -15.64 12.87
N ASN A 2 -9.82 -14.57 12.84
CA ASN A 2 -11.10 -14.54 12.17
C ASN A 2 -11.08 -13.50 11.02
N LEU A 3 -12.14 -13.46 10.20
CA LEU A 3 -12.23 -12.57 9.05
C LEU A 3 -12.09 -11.08 9.45
N MET A 4 -12.69 -10.67 10.56
CA MET A 4 -12.58 -9.30 11.05
C MET A 4 -11.12 -8.92 11.34
N THR A 5 -10.36 -9.78 12.00
CA THR A 5 -8.94 -9.56 12.27
C THR A 5 -8.15 -9.49 10.96
N TYR A 6 -8.36 -10.42 10.06
CA TYR A 6 -7.69 -10.47 8.76
C TYR A 6 -7.88 -9.18 7.97
N LEU A 7 -9.13 -8.73 7.80
CA LEU A 7 -9.42 -7.51 7.03
C LEU A 7 -8.89 -6.24 7.70
N ASN A 8 -8.98 -6.16 9.04
CA ASN A 8 -8.44 -5.00 9.77
C ASN A 8 -6.91 -4.93 9.73
N ASP A 9 -6.22 -6.07 9.75
CA ASP A 9 -4.77 -6.09 9.60
C ASP A 9 -4.36 -5.57 8.21
N HIS A 10 -5.06 -5.99 7.16
CA HIS A 10 -4.84 -5.46 5.81
C HIS A 10 -5.20 -3.98 5.70
N LEU A 11 -6.29 -3.53 6.32
CA LEU A 11 -6.66 -2.11 6.35
C LEU A 11 -5.57 -1.26 7.02
N THR A 12 -4.99 -1.76 8.10
CA THR A 12 -3.86 -1.11 8.77
C THR A 12 -2.66 -1.00 7.82
N ASP A 13 -2.30 -2.08 7.15
CA ASP A 13 -1.18 -2.10 6.21
C ASP A 13 -1.39 -1.16 5.03
N GLU A 14 -2.59 -1.12 4.47
CA GLU A 14 -2.91 -0.18 3.38
C GLU A 14 -2.81 1.27 3.85
N THR A 15 -3.31 1.58 5.04
CA THR A 15 -3.24 2.92 5.62
C THR A 15 -1.78 3.36 5.84
N LEU A 16 -0.94 2.47 6.35
CA LEU A 16 0.49 2.72 6.51
C LEU A 16 1.19 2.90 5.16
N GLY A 17 0.83 2.11 4.16
CA GLY A 17 1.36 2.24 2.80
C GLY A 17 1.05 3.60 2.17
N ILE A 18 -0.17 4.11 2.35
CA ILE A 18 -0.57 5.44 1.89
C ILE A 18 0.30 6.52 2.55
N ALA A 19 0.44 6.47 3.87
CA ALA A 19 1.24 7.43 4.62
C ALA A 19 2.71 7.41 4.19
N LEU A 20 3.26 6.22 3.94
CA LEU A 20 4.62 6.04 3.46
C LEU A 20 4.81 6.62 2.05
N ALA A 21 3.90 6.34 1.12
CA ALA A 21 3.97 6.87 -0.24
C ALA A 21 3.87 8.40 -0.27
N ARG A 22 2.99 8.98 0.54
CA ARG A 22 2.85 10.44 0.68
C ARG A 22 4.13 11.08 1.19
N ARG A 23 4.71 10.51 2.24
CA ARG A 23 5.93 11.04 2.84
C ARG A 23 7.12 10.95 1.90
N ALA A 24 7.36 9.78 1.32
CA ALA A 24 8.44 9.59 0.36
C ALA A 24 8.24 10.49 -0.88
N GLY A 25 7.01 10.66 -1.34
CA GLY A 25 6.67 11.59 -2.42
C GLY A 25 7.02 13.03 -2.09
N ALA A 26 6.74 13.49 -0.87
CA ALA A 26 7.10 14.84 -0.41
C ALA A 26 8.62 15.02 -0.30
N GLU A 27 9.35 14.02 0.15
CA GLU A 27 10.82 14.04 0.23
C GLU A 27 11.49 14.10 -1.15
N HIS A 28 10.80 13.67 -2.19
CA HIS A 28 11.25 13.68 -3.58
C HIS A 28 10.47 14.65 -4.47
N GLU A 29 9.87 15.68 -3.87
CA GLU A 29 9.09 16.67 -4.60
C GLU A 29 9.93 17.31 -5.73
N GLY A 30 9.29 17.51 -6.89
CA GLY A 30 9.95 18.07 -8.07
C GLY A 30 10.72 17.05 -8.91
N THR A 31 10.75 15.78 -8.53
CA THR A 31 11.37 14.69 -9.28
C THR A 31 10.33 13.77 -9.90
N GLN A 32 10.75 12.96 -10.88
CA GLN A 32 9.88 11.92 -11.45
C GLN A 32 9.45 10.88 -10.41
N LEU A 33 10.35 10.53 -9.50
CA LEU A 33 10.04 9.61 -8.40
C LEU A 33 8.98 10.20 -7.48
N GLY A 34 9.10 11.48 -7.12
CA GLY A 34 8.11 12.18 -6.29
C GLY A 34 6.73 12.22 -6.94
N THR A 35 6.66 12.49 -8.24
CA THR A 35 5.41 12.45 -9.00
C THR A 35 4.80 11.05 -9.00
N PHE A 36 5.60 10.02 -9.25
CA PHE A 36 5.16 8.63 -9.21
C PHE A 36 4.59 8.27 -7.83
N LEU A 37 5.31 8.59 -6.76
CA LEU A 37 4.88 8.27 -5.39
C LEU A 37 3.59 9.00 -4.99
N ARG A 38 3.41 10.23 -5.44
CA ARG A 38 2.18 10.99 -5.20
C ARG A 38 0.99 10.32 -5.91
N VAL A 39 1.14 9.97 -7.18
CA VAL A 39 0.10 9.26 -7.93
C VAL A 39 -0.20 7.90 -7.28
N LEU A 40 0.84 7.16 -6.89
CA LEU A 40 0.68 5.90 -6.18
C LEU A 40 -0.13 6.08 -4.88
N SER A 41 0.14 7.13 -4.12
CA SER A 41 -0.61 7.39 -2.88
C SER A 41 -2.11 7.57 -3.13
N TRP A 42 -2.50 8.22 -4.23
CA TRP A 42 -3.91 8.38 -4.61
C TRP A 42 -4.54 7.05 -5.04
N GLU A 43 -3.81 6.23 -5.77
CA GLU A 43 -4.28 4.89 -6.14
C GLU A 43 -4.47 4.00 -4.90
N LEU A 44 -3.53 4.05 -3.97
CA LEU A 44 -3.61 3.29 -2.71
C LEU A 44 -4.80 3.76 -1.85
N GLU A 45 -5.11 5.05 -1.85
CA GLU A 45 -6.31 5.57 -1.18
C GLU A 45 -7.59 4.99 -1.80
N ALA A 46 -7.68 4.96 -3.12
CA ALA A 46 -8.83 4.39 -3.82
C ALA A 46 -8.95 2.88 -3.54
N ASP A 47 -7.84 2.17 -3.50
CA ASP A 47 -7.81 0.75 -3.17
C ASP A 47 -8.27 0.48 -1.73
N ARG A 48 -7.84 1.32 -0.78
CA ARG A 48 -8.30 1.26 0.61
C ARG A 48 -9.80 1.52 0.71
N ASP A 49 -10.32 2.50 -0.02
CA ASP A 49 -11.75 2.81 -0.01
C ASP A 49 -12.58 1.62 -0.50
N THR A 50 -12.09 0.88 -1.48
CA THR A 50 -12.73 -0.37 -1.94
C THR A 50 -12.70 -1.46 -0.86
N LEU A 51 -11.61 -1.59 -0.10
CA LEU A 51 -11.55 -2.51 1.03
C LEU A 51 -12.55 -2.13 2.12
N VAL A 52 -12.67 -0.85 2.44
CA VAL A 52 -13.67 -0.34 3.40
C VAL A 52 -15.09 -0.64 2.93
N GLU A 53 -15.39 -0.42 1.65
CA GLU A 53 -16.68 -0.76 1.05
C GLU A 53 -16.99 -2.26 1.20
N LEU A 54 -16.02 -3.13 0.91
CA LEU A 54 -16.16 -4.57 1.11
C LEU A 54 -16.44 -4.92 2.57
N MET A 55 -15.71 -4.30 3.50
CA MET A 55 -15.92 -4.53 4.93
C MET A 55 -17.33 -4.09 5.36
N ASP A 56 -17.81 -2.95 4.86
CA ASP A 56 -19.16 -2.46 5.15
C ASP A 56 -20.23 -3.42 4.61
N GLU A 57 -20.07 -3.94 3.40
CA GLU A 57 -21.00 -4.93 2.83
C GLU A 57 -21.04 -6.24 3.63
N LEU A 58 -19.91 -6.64 4.21
CA LEU A 58 -19.81 -7.82 5.05
C LEU A 58 -20.25 -7.59 6.51
N GLY A 59 -20.54 -6.35 6.87
CA GLY A 59 -20.85 -5.99 8.26
C GLY A 59 -19.65 -6.11 9.19
N VAL A 60 -18.44 -5.99 8.67
CA VAL A 60 -17.20 -6.09 9.44
C VAL A 60 -16.79 -4.70 9.92
N GLY A 61 -16.72 -4.53 11.24
CA GLY A 61 -16.33 -3.27 11.86
C GLY A 61 -14.84 -2.95 11.68
N ARG A 62 -14.55 -1.67 11.53
CA ARG A 62 -13.17 -1.16 11.46
C ARG A 62 -12.62 -0.94 12.86
N ARG A 63 -11.42 -1.46 13.13
CA ARG A 63 -10.74 -1.24 14.40
C ARG A 63 -10.12 0.16 14.44
N LEU A 64 -10.10 0.77 15.62
CA LEU A 64 -9.51 2.09 15.84
C LEU A 64 -8.03 2.13 15.45
N THR A 65 -7.28 1.06 15.69
CA THR A 65 -5.87 0.94 15.30
C THR A 65 -5.67 1.04 13.80
N ALA A 66 -6.55 0.42 13.00
CA ALA A 66 -6.52 0.52 11.54
C ALA A 66 -6.82 1.93 11.06
N VAL A 67 -7.75 2.64 11.70
CA VAL A 67 -8.11 4.03 11.37
C VAL A 67 -6.99 5.02 11.75
N ARG A 68 -6.27 4.77 12.86
CA ARG A 68 -5.21 5.64 13.35
C ARG A 68 -3.82 5.35 12.75
N ALA A 69 -3.68 4.31 11.95
CA ALA A 69 -2.39 3.94 11.34
C ALA A 69 -1.80 5.03 10.44
N SER A 70 -2.60 6.02 10.01
CA SER A 70 -2.15 7.17 9.21
C SER A 70 -1.45 8.26 10.00
N THR A 71 -1.31 8.13 11.33
CA THR A 71 -0.66 9.16 12.15
C THR A 71 0.84 9.22 11.88
N ALA A 72 1.43 10.41 12.04
CA ALA A 72 2.86 10.62 11.86
C ALA A 72 3.72 9.71 12.75
N GLU A 73 3.21 9.30 13.91
CA GLU A 73 3.90 8.38 14.82
C GLU A 73 4.03 6.96 14.26
N ALA A 74 3.00 6.45 13.59
CA ALA A 74 3.05 5.16 12.93
C ALA A 74 4.09 5.13 11.80
N VAL A 75 4.28 6.26 11.10
CA VAL A 75 5.27 6.40 10.01
C VAL A 75 6.71 6.52 10.56
N LYS A 76 6.89 7.03 11.79
CA LYS A 76 8.21 7.14 12.41
C LYS A 76 8.87 5.78 12.67
N ASP A 77 8.08 4.75 12.93
CA ASP A 77 8.57 3.39 13.17
C ASP A 77 9.25 2.77 11.94
N PHE A 78 9.00 3.30 10.75
CA PHE A 78 9.62 2.83 9.50
C PHE A 78 11.06 3.28 9.28
N ARG A 79 11.68 4.00 10.21
CA ARG A 79 13.06 4.50 10.11
C ARG A 79 13.37 5.25 8.81
N LEU A 80 12.33 5.69 8.08
CA LEU A 80 12.46 6.37 6.81
C LEU A 80 12.64 7.86 7.07
N ARG A 81 13.88 8.24 7.26
CA ARG A 81 14.22 9.66 7.42
C ARG A 81 15.12 10.08 6.28
N GLY A 82 14.63 11.07 5.54
CA GLY A 82 15.41 11.73 4.51
C GLY A 82 15.25 11.12 3.13
N SER A 83 15.94 11.75 2.19
CA SER A 83 15.89 11.46 0.76
C SER A 83 17.17 10.82 0.24
N SER A 84 18.00 10.26 1.13
CA SER A 84 19.20 9.54 0.69
C SER A 84 18.82 8.34 -0.18
N PRO A 85 19.69 7.94 -1.12
CA PRO A 85 19.39 6.78 -1.97
C PRO A 85 19.07 5.52 -1.18
N LEU A 86 19.76 5.27 -0.07
CA LEU A 86 19.49 4.09 0.76
C LEU A 86 18.14 4.20 1.49
N SER A 87 17.80 5.35 2.04
CA SER A 87 16.48 5.58 2.66
C SER A 87 15.37 5.42 1.63
N THR A 88 15.59 5.90 0.41
CA THR A 88 14.65 5.75 -0.71
C THR A 88 14.47 4.29 -1.08
N LEU A 89 15.56 3.54 -1.19
CA LEU A 89 15.52 2.10 -1.48
C LEU A 89 14.66 1.36 -0.45
N VAL A 90 14.90 1.60 0.84
CA VAL A 90 14.13 0.98 1.94
C VAL A 90 12.65 1.34 1.87
N ALA A 91 12.32 2.60 1.54
CA ALA A 91 10.94 3.02 1.36
C ALA A 91 10.24 2.27 0.22
N LEU A 92 10.90 2.15 -0.92
CA LEU A 92 10.35 1.45 -2.08
C LEU A 92 10.21 -0.06 -1.82
N GLU A 93 11.13 -0.68 -1.09
CA GLU A 93 11.04 -2.08 -0.66
C GLU A 93 9.85 -2.30 0.27
N SER A 94 9.62 -1.39 1.21
CA SER A 94 8.47 -1.47 2.12
C SER A 94 7.14 -1.33 1.37
N LEU A 95 7.06 -0.40 0.42
CA LEU A 95 5.87 -0.25 -0.44
C LEU A 95 5.62 -1.49 -1.30
N ASP A 96 6.67 -2.04 -1.90
CA ASP A 96 6.58 -3.25 -2.71
C ASP A 96 6.04 -4.43 -1.91
N HIS A 97 6.56 -4.63 -0.70
CA HIS A 97 6.08 -5.67 0.20
C HIS A 97 4.58 -5.52 0.52
N ARG A 98 4.13 -4.32 0.86
CA ARG A 98 2.73 -4.05 1.17
C ARG A 98 1.80 -4.24 -0.01
N ILE A 99 2.23 -3.88 -1.21
CA ILE A 99 1.44 -4.07 -2.43
C ILE A 99 1.33 -5.56 -2.78
N ASN A 100 2.38 -6.34 -2.60
CA ASN A 100 2.31 -7.80 -2.78
C ASN A 100 1.37 -8.46 -1.77
N GLU A 101 1.38 -8.04 -0.51
CA GLU A 101 0.41 -8.51 0.49
C GLU A 101 -1.02 -8.15 0.10
N LYS A 102 -1.25 -6.94 -0.41
CA LYS A 102 -2.55 -6.50 -0.91
C LYS A 102 -3.00 -7.37 -2.11
N LEU A 103 -2.09 -7.68 -3.01
CA LEU A 103 -2.37 -8.56 -4.15
C LEU A 103 -2.80 -9.95 -3.68
N ASP A 104 -2.10 -10.52 -2.72
CA ASP A 104 -2.46 -11.81 -2.12
C ASP A 104 -3.84 -11.77 -1.47
N MET A 105 -4.14 -10.69 -0.74
CA MET A 105 -5.45 -10.48 -0.14
C MET A 105 -6.57 -10.46 -1.19
N TRP A 106 -6.43 -9.67 -2.26
CA TRP A 106 -7.46 -9.57 -3.30
C TRP A 106 -7.68 -10.89 -4.03
N ASN A 107 -6.61 -11.66 -4.28
CA ASN A 107 -6.73 -13.00 -4.85
C ASN A 107 -7.51 -13.94 -3.92
N ALA A 108 -7.20 -13.93 -2.61
CA ALA A 108 -7.89 -14.74 -1.63
C ALA A 108 -9.38 -14.35 -1.50
N LEU A 109 -9.67 -13.05 -1.45
CA LEU A 109 -11.04 -12.54 -1.35
C LEU A 109 -11.85 -12.86 -2.60
N ARG A 110 -11.26 -12.78 -3.78
CA ARG A 110 -11.93 -13.16 -5.05
C ARG A 110 -12.37 -14.63 -5.00
N VAL A 111 -11.48 -15.52 -4.58
CA VAL A 111 -11.78 -16.95 -4.47
C VAL A 111 -12.85 -17.23 -3.41
N GLY A 112 -12.74 -16.60 -2.26
CA GLY A 112 -13.62 -16.87 -1.12
C GLY A 112 -14.98 -16.16 -1.17
N LEU A 113 -15.04 -14.96 -1.76
CA LEU A 113 -16.20 -14.07 -1.69
C LEU A 113 -16.69 -13.55 -3.05
N GLY A 114 -15.99 -13.83 -4.15
CA GLY A 114 -16.28 -13.26 -5.46
C GLY A 114 -17.72 -13.51 -5.95
N ASP A 115 -18.28 -14.66 -5.65
CA ASP A 115 -19.67 -15.01 -6.02
C ASP A 115 -20.72 -14.36 -5.09
N ARG A 116 -20.30 -13.78 -3.99
CA ARG A 116 -21.20 -13.22 -2.96
C ARG A 116 -21.25 -11.70 -2.96
N LEU A 117 -20.26 -11.04 -3.57
CA LEU A 117 -20.09 -9.58 -3.56
C LEU A 117 -19.95 -9.06 -4.99
N ASP A 118 -21.08 -8.95 -5.70
CA ASP A 118 -21.11 -8.53 -7.11
C ASP A 118 -20.67 -7.08 -7.32
N GLY A 119 -20.79 -6.22 -6.29
CA GLY A 119 -20.44 -4.81 -6.36
C GLY A 119 -18.94 -4.51 -6.26
N ILE A 120 -18.11 -5.52 -5.96
CA ILE A 120 -16.66 -5.36 -5.83
C ILE A 120 -15.96 -5.89 -7.07
N ASP A 121 -15.16 -5.04 -7.72
CA ASP A 121 -14.34 -5.42 -8.88
C ASP A 121 -13.02 -6.03 -8.44
N PHE A 122 -13.05 -7.31 -8.04
CA PHE A 122 -11.86 -8.05 -7.61
C PHE A 122 -10.79 -8.12 -8.69
N ASP A 123 -11.18 -8.39 -9.92
CA ASP A 123 -10.23 -8.50 -11.04
C ASP A 123 -9.53 -7.16 -11.32
N GLY A 124 -10.27 -6.06 -11.23
CA GLY A 124 -9.70 -4.72 -11.35
C GLY A 124 -8.71 -4.39 -10.26
N GLN A 125 -9.01 -4.76 -9.00
CA GLN A 125 -8.08 -4.58 -7.87
C GLN A 125 -6.80 -5.40 -8.05
N ILE A 126 -6.93 -6.63 -8.51
CA ILE A 126 -5.78 -7.51 -8.78
C ILE A 126 -4.90 -6.93 -9.89
N ARG A 127 -5.48 -6.52 -11.01
CA ARG A 127 -4.71 -5.92 -12.12
C ARG A 127 -3.98 -4.65 -11.69
N ARG A 128 -4.62 -3.81 -10.88
CA ARG A 128 -4.00 -2.59 -10.36
C ARG A 128 -2.82 -2.90 -9.44
N ALA A 129 -2.99 -3.84 -8.53
CA ALA A 129 -1.93 -4.25 -7.62
C ALA A 129 -0.73 -4.85 -8.38
N GLU A 130 -0.97 -5.68 -9.38
CA GLU A 130 0.06 -6.23 -10.26
C GLU A 130 0.83 -5.13 -10.99
N ALA A 131 0.14 -4.13 -11.54
CA ALA A 131 0.77 -3.01 -12.24
C ALA A 131 1.60 -2.15 -11.28
N GLN A 132 1.10 -1.87 -10.08
CA GLN A 132 1.83 -1.14 -9.04
C GLN A 132 3.11 -1.87 -8.63
N ALA A 133 3.02 -3.18 -8.40
CA ALA A 133 4.17 -4.02 -8.04
C ALA A 133 5.24 -4.01 -9.13
N GLU A 134 4.86 -4.13 -10.39
CA GLU A 134 5.79 -4.12 -11.52
C GLU A 134 6.58 -2.80 -11.61
N ILE A 135 5.89 -1.67 -11.51
CA ILE A 135 6.54 -0.35 -11.55
C ILE A 135 7.46 -0.16 -10.35
N LEU A 136 7.05 -0.61 -9.15
CA LEU A 136 7.89 -0.51 -7.96
C LEU A 136 9.17 -1.32 -8.07
N VAL A 137 9.14 -2.50 -8.66
CA VAL A 137 10.36 -3.29 -8.93
C VAL A 137 11.32 -2.49 -9.80
N GLN A 138 10.85 -1.87 -10.87
CA GLN A 138 11.67 -1.06 -11.75
C GLN A 138 12.28 0.15 -11.02
N ARG A 139 11.47 0.87 -10.25
CA ARG A 139 11.93 2.04 -9.47
C ARG A 139 12.95 1.64 -8.39
N ARG A 140 12.69 0.55 -7.70
CA ARG A 140 13.59 0.02 -6.67
C ARG A 140 14.95 -0.35 -7.24
N LEU A 141 14.98 -1.07 -8.36
CA LEU A 141 16.22 -1.48 -9.00
C LEU A 141 17.02 -0.28 -9.55
N ALA A 142 16.33 0.74 -10.06
CA ALA A 142 16.96 1.98 -10.51
C ALA A 142 17.67 2.71 -9.35
N VAL A 143 17.05 2.75 -8.17
CA VAL A 143 17.65 3.39 -6.98
C VAL A 143 18.76 2.52 -6.38
N ALA A 144 18.63 1.20 -6.43
CA ALA A 144 19.60 0.27 -5.85
C ALA A 144 21.01 0.46 -6.41
N SER A 145 21.14 0.73 -7.69
CA SER A 145 22.44 0.95 -8.35
C SER A 145 23.20 2.15 -7.75
N GLU A 146 22.50 3.14 -7.27
CA GLU A 146 23.08 4.31 -6.60
C GLU A 146 23.23 4.09 -5.09
N ALA A 147 22.22 3.51 -4.48
CA ALA A 147 22.13 3.35 -3.03
C ALA A 147 23.20 2.43 -2.44
N LEU A 148 23.61 1.41 -3.18
CA LEU A 148 24.48 0.35 -2.68
C LEU A 148 25.97 0.52 -3.07
N VAL A 149 26.30 1.56 -3.79
CA VAL A 149 27.68 1.85 -4.25
C VAL A 149 28.43 2.76 -3.29
N ALA A 150 27.78 3.34 -2.31
CA ALA A 150 28.37 4.28 -1.36
C ALA A 150 29.29 3.59 -0.34
#